data_02820af70282e800f5591961ae63e196
#
_entry.id   02820af70282e800f5591961ae63e196
#
_cell.length_a   1.000
_cell.length_b   1.000
_cell.length_c   1.000
_cell.angle_alpha   90.00
_cell.angle_beta   90.00
_cell.angle_gamma   90.00
#
_symmetry.space_group_name_H-M   'P 1'
#
loop_
_entity.id
_entity.type
_entity.pdbx_description
1 polymer ?
#
loop_
_entity_poly.entity_id
_entity_poly.type
_entity_poly.pdbx_seq_one_letter_code
_entity_poly.pdbx_strand_id
1 'polypeptide(L)'
;MKNILVIGAGRSASSLIKYLLIHSVKENWNVTIGDVSLDLVLQKTAGHANARALQFDINNDVQREEEIKRADIVISMLPAFMHMNVAKDCVRFKKHF
;
A
#
# COMPACT_ATOMS: atom_id res chain seq x y z
N MET A 1 -10.22 -4.30 -12.48
CA MET A 1 -8.85 -4.00 -12.01
C MET A 1 -8.77 -4.18 -10.51
N LYS A 2 -7.81 -4.93 -10.02
CA LYS A 2 -7.61 -5.09 -8.57
C LYS A 2 -6.80 -3.94 -8.00
N ASN A 3 -7.24 -3.46 -6.85
CA ASN A 3 -6.54 -2.41 -6.11
C ASN A 3 -5.73 -3.02 -4.99
N ILE A 4 -4.41 -2.84 -5.04
CA ILE A 4 -3.48 -3.34 -4.03
C ILE A 4 -2.91 -2.14 -3.29
N LEU A 5 -3.03 -2.15 -1.97
CA LEU A 5 -2.46 -1.12 -1.10
C LEU A 5 -1.26 -1.69 -0.36
N VAL A 6 -0.10 -1.06 -0.55
CA VAL A 6 1.12 -1.39 0.19
C VAL A 6 1.40 -0.26 1.16
N ILE A 7 1.47 -0.56 2.44
CA ILE A 7 1.76 0.40 3.49
C ILE A 7 3.19 0.20 3.96
N GLY A 8 4.02 1.20 3.78
CA GLY A 8 5.45 1.16 4.08
C GLY A 8 6.29 0.98 2.83
N ALA A 9 7.25 1.89 2.61
CA ALA A 9 8.10 1.91 1.42
C ALA A 9 9.60 1.84 1.76
N GLY A 10 9.94 1.28 2.92
CA GLY A 10 11.32 1.14 3.36
C GLY A 10 12.10 0.08 2.58
N ARG A 11 13.33 -0.18 3.01
CA ARG A 11 14.22 -1.13 2.31
C ARG A 11 13.62 -2.52 2.17
N SER A 12 12.99 -3.02 3.23
CA SER A 12 12.40 -4.36 3.23
C SER A 12 11.24 -4.49 2.26
N ALA A 13 10.61 -3.38 1.86
CA ALA A 13 9.51 -3.38 0.92
C ALA A 13 9.96 -3.25 -0.54
N SER A 14 11.20 -2.89 -0.81
CA SER A 14 11.68 -2.56 -2.17
C SER A 14 11.46 -3.69 -3.17
N SER A 15 11.82 -4.91 -2.82
CA SER A 15 11.68 -6.06 -3.72
C SER A 15 10.22 -6.38 -4.01
N LEU A 16 9.38 -6.31 -2.99
CA LEU A 16 7.94 -6.55 -3.14
C LEU A 16 7.29 -5.50 -4.03
N ILE A 17 7.59 -4.23 -3.78
CA ILE A 17 7.04 -3.12 -4.58
C ILE A 17 7.44 -3.29 -6.05
N LYS A 18 8.71 -3.56 -6.30
CA LYS A 18 9.22 -3.78 -7.66
C LYS A 18 8.50 -4.93 -8.34
N TYR A 19 8.33 -6.05 -7.64
CA TYR A 19 7.61 -7.20 -8.16
C TYR A 19 6.16 -6.84 -8.54
N LEU A 20 5.44 -6.18 -7.63
CA LEU A 20 4.05 -5.80 -7.88
C LEU A 20 3.91 -4.85 -9.05
N LEU A 21 4.80 -3.87 -9.16
CA LEU A 21 4.75 -2.88 -10.23
C LEU A 21 5.10 -3.49 -11.59
N ILE A 22 6.08 -4.38 -11.65
CA ILE A 22 6.43 -5.06 -12.89
C ILE A 22 5.26 -5.90 -13.41
N HIS A 23 4.55 -6.57 -12.52
CA HIS A 23 3.44 -7.44 -12.89
C HIS A 23 2.10 -6.71 -13.02
N SER A 24 2.01 -5.44 -12.62
CA SER A 24 0.76 -4.70 -12.53
C SER A 24 0.05 -4.55 -13.87
N VAL A 25 0.78 -4.36 -14.95
CA VAL A 25 0.18 -4.20 -16.29
C VAL A 25 -0.41 -5.53 -16.74
N LYS A 26 0.37 -6.60 -16.67
CA LYS A 26 -0.06 -7.93 -17.11
C LYS A 26 -1.26 -8.44 -16.32
N GLU A 27 -1.23 -8.25 -15.00
CA GLU A 27 -2.26 -8.75 -14.09
C GLU A 27 -3.43 -7.77 -13.92
N ASN A 28 -3.33 -6.60 -14.52
CA ASN A 28 -4.33 -5.54 -14.41
C ASN A 28 -4.55 -5.10 -12.94
N TRP A 29 -3.45 -4.80 -12.26
CA TRP A 29 -3.47 -4.28 -10.89
C TRP A 29 -3.26 -2.77 -10.88
N ASN A 30 -3.90 -2.10 -9.94
CA ASN A 30 -3.59 -0.73 -9.55
C ASN A 30 -2.93 -0.79 -8.19
N VAL A 31 -1.67 -0.37 -8.10
CA VAL A 31 -0.86 -0.52 -6.89
C VAL A 31 -0.65 0.85 -6.24
N THR A 32 -1.20 1.03 -5.05
CA THR A 32 -1.00 2.22 -4.24
C THR A 32 0.07 1.95 -3.20
N ILE A 33 1.11 2.78 -3.19
CA ILE A 33 2.22 2.68 -2.23
C ILE A 33 2.11 3.88 -1.29
N GLY A 34 1.94 3.61 0.00
CA GLY A 34 1.80 4.64 1.03
C GLY A 34 2.91 4.58 2.07
N ASP A 35 3.45 5.74 2.42
CA ASP A 35 4.45 5.90 3.48
C ASP A 35 4.40 7.33 3.99
N VAL A 36 4.92 7.57 5.19
CA VAL A 36 5.03 8.94 5.74
C VAL A 36 5.96 9.80 4.90
N SER A 37 6.95 9.19 4.24
CA SER A 37 7.88 9.87 3.35
C SER A 37 7.39 9.78 1.90
N LEU A 38 6.78 10.86 1.41
CA LEU A 38 6.32 10.92 0.02
C LEU A 38 7.48 10.80 -0.97
N ASP A 39 8.63 11.39 -0.65
CA ASP A 39 9.82 11.31 -1.52
C ASP A 39 10.24 9.86 -1.73
N LEU A 40 10.22 9.05 -0.68
CA LEU A 40 10.57 7.64 -0.76
C LEU A 40 9.59 6.88 -1.66
N VAL A 41 8.30 7.16 -1.51
CA VAL A 41 7.25 6.54 -2.33
C VAL A 41 7.42 6.92 -3.79
N LEU A 42 7.67 8.19 -4.08
CA LEU A 42 7.87 8.67 -5.45
C LEU A 42 9.06 8.00 -6.11
N GLN A 43 10.15 7.76 -5.39
CA GLN A 43 11.30 7.03 -5.91
C GLN A 43 10.93 5.60 -6.29
N LYS A 44 10.11 4.94 -5.49
CA LYS A 44 9.72 3.54 -5.70
C LYS A 44 8.70 3.37 -6.82
N THR A 45 7.91 4.40 -7.12
CA THR A 45 6.81 4.33 -8.09
C THR A 45 7.15 4.96 -9.44
N ALA A 46 8.30 5.61 -9.56
CA ALA A 46 8.69 6.32 -10.77
C ALA A 46 8.70 5.40 -12.00
N GLY A 47 8.10 5.87 -13.08
CA GLY A 47 8.09 5.14 -14.36
C GLY A 47 7.05 4.04 -14.47
N HIS A 48 6.18 3.87 -13.49
CA HIS A 48 5.13 2.84 -13.52
C HIS A 48 3.74 3.45 -13.65
N ALA A 49 3.06 3.15 -14.76
CA ALA A 49 1.76 3.74 -15.09
C ALA A 49 0.65 3.33 -14.12
N ASN A 50 0.71 2.11 -13.56
CA ASN A 50 -0.31 1.58 -12.66
C ASN A 50 0.03 1.81 -11.19
N ALA A 51 1.01 2.66 -10.89
CA ALA A 51 1.40 3.00 -9.54
C ALA A 51 0.76 4.31 -9.10
N ARG A 52 0.29 4.34 -7.85
CA ARG A 52 -0.20 5.55 -7.20
C ARG A 52 0.65 5.80 -5.95
N ALA A 53 1.28 6.97 -5.88
CA ALA A 53 2.07 7.38 -4.73
C ALA A 53 1.19 8.11 -3.72
N LEU A 54 1.30 7.76 -2.45
CA LEU A 54 0.48 8.32 -1.39
C LEU A 54 1.34 8.62 -0.16
N GLN A 55 1.25 9.86 0.33
CA GLN A 55 1.78 10.17 1.66
C GLN A 55 0.76 9.67 2.67
N PHE A 56 1.16 8.71 3.50
CA PHE A 56 0.24 7.96 4.35
C PHE A 56 0.69 8.02 5.80
N ASP A 57 -0.18 8.51 6.67
CA ASP A 57 0.01 8.51 8.10
C ASP A 57 -0.87 7.43 8.73
N ILE A 58 -0.25 6.38 9.28
CA ILE A 58 -0.97 5.25 9.88
C ILE A 58 -1.84 5.68 11.08
N ASN A 59 -1.53 6.82 11.69
CA ASN A 59 -2.30 7.35 12.81
C ASN A 59 -3.47 8.23 12.37
N ASN A 60 -3.59 8.52 11.09
CA ASN A 60 -4.76 9.21 10.54
C ASN A 60 -5.85 8.19 10.25
N ASP A 61 -6.80 8.06 11.16
CA ASP A 61 -7.85 7.04 11.08
C ASP A 61 -8.72 7.20 9.83
N VAL A 62 -9.06 8.43 9.45
CA VAL A 62 -9.91 8.70 8.28
C VAL A 62 -9.20 8.25 7.01
N GLN A 63 -7.95 8.67 6.82
CA GLN A 63 -7.16 8.28 5.63
C GLN A 63 -6.96 6.77 5.58
N ARG A 64 -6.58 6.15 6.70
CA ARG A 64 -6.36 4.71 6.77
C ARG A 64 -7.62 3.94 6.37
N GLU A 65 -8.75 4.31 6.93
CA GLU A 65 -10.02 3.63 6.64
C GLU A 65 -10.44 3.80 5.18
N GLU A 66 -10.30 4.99 4.62
CA GLU A 66 -10.65 5.25 3.21
C GLU A 66 -9.79 4.42 2.26
N GLU A 67 -8.48 4.38 2.48
CA GLU A 67 -7.56 3.66 1.61
C GLU A 67 -7.77 2.15 1.72
N ILE A 68 -8.04 1.63 2.91
CA ILE A 68 -8.32 0.21 3.10
C ILE A 68 -9.65 -0.17 2.44
N LYS A 69 -10.66 0.67 2.53
CA LYS A 69 -11.95 0.41 1.85
C LYS A 69 -11.80 0.30 0.34
N ARG A 70 -10.92 1.09 -0.26
CA ARG A 70 -10.68 1.08 -1.71
C ARG A 70 -9.89 -0.14 -2.16
N ALA A 71 -9.10 -0.73 -1.29
CA ALA A 71 -8.21 -1.83 -1.63
C ALA A 71 -8.95 -3.17 -1.68
N ASP A 72 -8.52 -4.04 -2.56
CA ASP A 72 -8.93 -5.45 -2.55
C ASP A 72 -7.97 -6.27 -1.70
N ILE A 73 -6.68 -5.89 -1.73
CA ILE A 73 -5.62 -6.55 -0.96
C ILE A 73 -4.80 -5.46 -0.26
N VAL A 74 -4.51 -5.67 1.01
CA VAL A 74 -3.66 -4.77 1.81
C VAL A 74 -2.42 -5.51 2.25
N ILE A 75 -1.25 -4.93 1.97
CA ILE A 75 0.04 -5.48 2.40
C ILE A 75 0.70 -4.44 3.31
N SER A 76 0.95 -4.82 4.56
CA SER A 76 1.61 -3.95 5.52
C SER A 76 3.06 -4.37 5.72
N MET A 77 3.97 -3.45 5.43
CA MET A 77 5.41 -3.61 5.63
C MET A 77 5.91 -2.77 6.80
N LEU A 78 5.01 -2.43 7.70
CA LEU A 78 5.30 -1.65 8.90
C LEU A 78 5.89 -2.53 10.00
N PRO A 79 6.57 -1.93 11.01
CA PRO A 79 6.94 -2.66 12.22
C PRO A 79 5.72 -3.31 12.88
N ALA A 80 5.94 -4.45 13.54
CA ALA A 80 4.84 -5.27 14.08
C ALA A 80 3.85 -4.50 14.95
N PHE A 81 4.34 -3.57 15.78
CA PHE A 81 3.49 -2.80 16.68
C PHE A 81 2.55 -1.82 15.95
N MET A 82 2.81 -1.54 14.67
CA MET A 82 1.98 -0.64 13.85
C MET A 82 0.94 -1.39 13.01
N HIS A 83 1.01 -2.72 12.94
CA HIS A 83 0.08 -3.51 12.13
C HIS A 83 -1.33 -3.59 12.72
N MET A 84 -1.47 -3.40 14.03
CA MET A 84 -2.73 -3.70 14.73
C MET A 84 -3.93 -2.94 14.15
N ASN A 85 -3.79 -1.64 13.92
CA ASN A 85 -4.88 -0.84 13.39
C ASN A 85 -5.22 -1.21 11.95
N VAL A 86 -4.21 -1.53 11.16
CA VAL A 86 -4.40 -1.98 9.77
C VAL A 86 -5.14 -3.31 9.76
N ALA A 87 -4.72 -4.25 10.59
CA ALA A 87 -5.37 -5.57 10.69
C ALA A 87 -6.83 -5.43 11.13
N LYS A 88 -7.11 -4.59 12.11
CA LYS A 88 -8.48 -4.33 12.58
C LYS A 88 -9.37 -3.78 11.47
N ASP A 89 -8.86 -2.80 10.71
CA ASP A 89 -9.61 -2.21 9.61
C ASP A 89 -9.84 -3.23 8.49
N CYS A 90 -8.88 -4.08 8.18
CA CYS A 90 -9.04 -5.12 7.17
C CYS A 90 -10.12 -6.14 7.56
N VAL A 91 -10.17 -6.53 8.83
CA VAL A 91 -11.23 -7.40 9.34
C VAL A 91 -12.58 -6.68 9.24
N ARG A 92 -12.64 -5.44 9.71
CA ARG A 92 -13.86 -4.62 9.70
C ARG A 92 -14.43 -4.45 8.30
N PHE A 93 -13.59 -4.22 7.30
CA PHE A 93 -14.00 -4.00 5.91
C PHE A 93 -13.89 -5.24 5.04
N LYS A 94 -13.61 -6.39 5.62
CA LYS A 94 -13.53 -7.70 4.93
C LYS A 94 -12.51 -7.69 3.79
N LYS A 95 -11.32 -7.15 4.05
CA LYS A 95 -10.24 -7.09 3.07
C LYS A 95 -9.19 -8.17 3.35
N HIS A 96 -8.54 -8.62 2.30
CA HIS A 96 -7.37 -9.48 2.43
C HIS A 96 -6.18 -8.68 2.95
N PHE A 97 -5.51 -9.26 3.91
CA PHE A 97 -4.39 -8.59 4.59
C PHE A 97 -3.12 -9.42 4.50
#